data_a5888f7a1f125424da4b3867cf223dfc
#
_entry.id   a5888f7a1f125424da4b3867cf223dfc
#
_cell.length_a   1.000
_cell.length_b   1.000
_cell.length_c   1.000
_cell.angle_alpha   90.00
_cell.angle_beta   90.00
_cell.angle_gamma   90.00
#
_symmetry.space_group_name_H-M   'P 1'
#
loop_
_entity.id
_entity.type
_entity.pdbx_description
1 polymer ?
#
loop_
_entity_poly.entity_id
_entity_poly.type
_entity_poly.pdbx_seq_one_letter_code
_entity_poly.pdbx_strand_id
1 'polypeptide(L)'
;MAKDAMPGAVKPYIPADAKLPEMTFRALFMGVILGMVFGASSLYLVLKVGLTVSASIPVAVIAITLFGLAKKVGGKDSSILENSITQTAGSAGESLAFGLGVTMPAILILGFDLEISRVMLVGILGGLLGILMMIPMRRTMIVDQHKELKFPEGTACAEVLKAAATEESRIAAGESIEKDSAAALDAKRRAKIIFGGFAVGLLYKVFNISFKGWKDTPGVEFAAPLKGGSIGAEISPELLGVGYIIGPRIAATMAAGGVLSYLLLIPMIKFFGDSLTTVLSPGTKLISEMGADDVRSAYVLYIGAGAVAAGGLISLVRAMPMIWRSLSAGLKGIGKGVKSNSTLRTDQDIPLKWVVIGCLSIIAVITFATPLHMNFLGALLILVFGFLFATVSSRLTGEIGSSSNPISGMAVATLLFTCLIFLIMGWTGGRYYVTALSVGAIVCIAASNAGTTSQDLKTGYLVGATPRLQQYAILAGALSSALILGPILLKLNEASTVYVPAAQVAPGLTVDASKLTVTGELHGPQADTDHNTYKVWQKTDTVGGPAGKYFVKEDGQLAYLVDPGINGHYSKRPDGSEVKKYDAPKAVLMSYIIKGI
;
A
#
# COMPACT_ATOMS: atom_id res chain seq x y z
N MET A 1 11.55 -3.11 -42.31
CA MET A 1 10.60 -2.07 -42.72
C MET A 1 9.76 -1.70 -41.50
N ALA A 2 10.07 -0.57 -40.87
CA ALA A 2 9.35 -0.07 -39.72
C ALA A 2 8.19 0.81 -40.19
N LYS A 3 7.07 0.19 -40.51
CA LYS A 3 5.81 0.87 -40.79
C LYS A 3 4.78 0.36 -39.78
N ASP A 4 4.66 0.97 -38.61
CA ASP A 4 3.47 0.97 -37.74
C ASP A 4 3.79 1.51 -36.35
N ALA A 5 4.77 2.41 -36.23
CA ALA A 5 4.90 3.21 -35.02
C ALA A 5 3.83 4.32 -35.07
N MET A 6 2.84 4.28 -34.18
CA MET A 6 1.91 5.40 -34.02
C MET A 6 2.69 6.69 -33.81
N PRO A 7 2.26 7.84 -34.39
CA PRO A 7 2.93 9.12 -34.19
C PRO A 7 2.90 9.46 -32.68
N GLY A 8 4.07 9.41 -32.03
CA GLY A 8 4.23 9.73 -30.61
C GLY A 8 4.62 8.57 -29.70
N ALA A 9 4.76 7.34 -30.22
CA ALA A 9 5.29 6.21 -29.44
C ALA A 9 6.76 6.45 -29.07
N VAL A 10 7.08 6.29 -27.81
CA VAL A 10 8.47 6.37 -27.31
C VAL A 10 9.22 5.14 -27.81
N LYS A 11 10.41 5.33 -28.35
CA LYS A 11 11.30 4.22 -28.68
C LYS A 11 11.81 3.61 -27.39
N PRO A 12 11.49 2.33 -27.07
CA PRO A 12 11.99 1.68 -25.88
C PRO A 12 13.52 1.53 -25.96
N TYR A 13 14.18 1.46 -24.78
CA TYR A 13 15.63 1.31 -24.72
C TYR A 13 16.10 0.00 -25.39
N ILE A 14 15.47 -1.13 -25.05
CA ILE A 14 15.70 -2.40 -25.72
C ILE A 14 14.65 -2.59 -26.83
N PRO A 15 15.08 -2.73 -28.09
CA PRO A 15 14.18 -2.95 -29.20
C PRO A 15 13.32 -4.21 -29.05
N ALA A 16 12.14 -4.22 -29.66
CA ALA A 16 11.19 -5.31 -29.54
C ALA A 16 11.65 -6.64 -30.16
N ASP A 17 12.57 -6.61 -31.08
CA ASP A 17 13.18 -7.75 -31.76
C ASP A 17 14.42 -8.31 -31.03
N ALA A 18 14.94 -7.59 -30.05
CA ALA A 18 16.10 -8.03 -29.28
C ALA A 18 15.76 -9.28 -28.44
N LYS A 19 16.68 -10.24 -28.42
CA LYS A 19 16.58 -11.51 -27.70
C LYS A 19 17.52 -11.49 -26.50
N LEU A 20 17.07 -10.90 -25.40
CA LEU A 20 17.78 -10.92 -24.12
C LEU A 20 17.06 -11.83 -23.13
N PRO A 21 17.78 -12.48 -22.18
CA PRO A 21 17.15 -13.14 -21.05
C PRO A 21 16.27 -12.14 -20.28
N GLU A 22 15.03 -12.52 -19.98
CA GLU A 22 14.08 -11.64 -19.29
C GLU A 22 13.53 -12.31 -18.04
N MET A 23 12.60 -13.26 -18.16
CA MET A 23 12.01 -13.96 -17.03
C MET A 23 12.78 -15.23 -16.71
N THR A 24 13.91 -15.09 -16.03
CA THR A 24 14.71 -16.22 -15.54
C THR A 24 14.32 -16.58 -14.10
N PHE A 25 14.52 -17.85 -13.71
CA PHE A 25 14.25 -18.28 -12.34
C PHE A 25 15.00 -17.44 -11.32
N ARG A 26 16.29 -17.13 -11.56
CA ARG A 26 17.11 -16.32 -10.64
C ARG A 26 16.56 -14.90 -10.47
N ALA A 27 16.08 -14.27 -11.56
CA ALA A 27 15.51 -12.93 -11.51
C ALA A 27 14.19 -12.91 -10.73
N LEU A 28 13.30 -13.86 -11.02
CA LEU A 28 12.03 -13.99 -10.31
C LEU A 28 12.22 -14.33 -8.83
N PHE A 29 13.08 -15.30 -8.51
CA PHE A 29 13.38 -15.71 -7.14
C PHE A 29 13.96 -14.57 -6.31
N MET A 30 14.95 -13.83 -6.87
CA MET A 30 15.52 -12.65 -6.20
C MET A 30 14.43 -11.58 -5.97
N GLY A 31 13.60 -11.30 -6.96
CA GLY A 31 12.50 -10.34 -6.84
C GLY A 31 11.50 -10.72 -5.77
N VAL A 32 11.11 -11.99 -5.70
CA VAL A 32 10.20 -12.53 -4.67
C VAL A 32 10.80 -12.35 -3.27
N ILE A 33 12.07 -12.72 -3.06
CA ILE A 33 12.72 -12.56 -1.75
C ILE A 33 12.80 -11.08 -1.36
N LEU A 34 13.23 -10.21 -2.27
CA LEU A 34 13.29 -8.78 -2.00
C LEU A 34 11.89 -8.22 -1.71
N GLY A 35 10.87 -8.66 -2.44
CA GLY A 35 9.47 -8.28 -2.19
C GLY A 35 8.99 -8.67 -0.78
N MET A 36 9.32 -9.86 -0.33
CA MET A 36 9.01 -10.31 1.03
C MET A 36 9.72 -9.48 2.10
N VAL A 37 11.02 -9.19 1.93
CA VAL A 37 11.81 -8.38 2.87
C VAL A 37 11.30 -6.94 2.92
N PHE A 38 11.10 -6.31 1.77
CA PHE A 38 10.57 -4.95 1.70
C PHE A 38 9.11 -4.88 2.16
N GLY A 39 8.30 -5.89 1.86
CA GLY A 39 6.94 -6.00 2.37
C GLY A 39 6.88 -6.05 3.90
N ALA A 40 7.72 -6.87 4.53
CA ALA A 40 7.82 -6.93 5.99
C ALA A 40 8.28 -5.59 6.60
N SER A 41 9.27 -4.94 5.98
CA SER A 41 9.77 -3.63 6.41
C SER A 41 8.70 -2.55 6.27
N SER A 42 7.98 -2.50 5.15
CA SER A 42 6.88 -1.55 4.91
C SER A 42 5.72 -1.78 5.88
N LEU A 43 5.37 -3.04 6.16
CA LEU A 43 4.33 -3.36 7.15
C LEU A 43 4.70 -2.81 8.54
N TYR A 44 5.95 -3.00 8.98
CA TYR A 44 6.43 -2.42 10.23
C TYR A 44 6.31 -0.88 10.24
N LEU A 45 6.69 -0.21 9.14
CA LEU A 45 6.61 1.25 9.02
C LEU A 45 5.16 1.75 9.06
N VAL A 46 4.25 1.08 8.36
CA VAL A 46 2.82 1.42 8.38
C VAL A 46 2.24 1.32 9.79
N LEU A 47 2.59 0.26 10.54
CA LEU A 47 2.13 0.08 11.91
C LEU A 47 2.71 1.14 12.85
N LYS A 48 3.95 1.57 12.62
CA LYS A 48 4.64 2.52 13.50
C LYS A 48 4.28 3.97 13.22
N VAL A 49 4.27 4.38 11.93
CA VAL A 49 4.14 5.79 11.53
C VAL A 49 3.01 6.05 10.54
N GLY A 50 2.33 5.00 10.06
CA GLY A 50 1.24 5.12 9.09
C GLY A 50 1.68 5.45 7.66
N LEU A 51 2.96 5.29 7.34
CA LEU A 51 3.56 5.60 6.04
C LEU A 51 4.25 4.36 5.46
N THR A 52 4.46 4.36 4.15
CA THR A 52 5.30 3.39 3.43
C THR A 52 6.16 4.13 2.42
N VAL A 53 7.14 3.44 1.86
CA VAL A 53 8.04 3.96 0.83
C VAL A 53 7.98 3.02 -0.37
N SER A 54 8.07 3.56 -1.58
CA SER A 54 8.14 2.75 -2.79
C SER A 54 9.45 1.95 -2.84
N ALA A 55 9.34 0.64 -2.99
CA ALA A 55 10.50 -0.25 -3.07
C ALA A 55 11.09 -0.39 -4.49
N SER A 56 10.44 0.16 -5.52
CA SER A 56 10.84 -0.03 -6.93
C SER A 56 12.32 0.28 -7.18
N ILE A 57 12.79 1.47 -6.79
CA ILE A 57 14.18 1.88 -7.00
C ILE A 57 15.15 1.13 -6.08
N PRO A 58 14.92 1.02 -4.75
CA PRO A 58 15.77 0.22 -3.88
C PRO A 58 15.94 -1.23 -4.34
N VAL A 59 14.86 -1.90 -4.74
CA VAL A 59 14.92 -3.27 -5.26
C VAL A 59 15.76 -3.33 -6.54
N ALA A 60 15.58 -2.39 -7.47
CA ALA A 60 16.39 -2.33 -8.69
C ALA A 60 17.89 -2.20 -8.38
N VAL A 61 18.27 -1.28 -7.49
CA VAL A 61 19.67 -1.04 -7.10
C VAL A 61 20.28 -2.26 -6.40
N ILE A 62 19.54 -2.89 -5.48
CA ILE A 62 20.01 -4.09 -4.78
C ILE A 62 20.14 -5.25 -5.76
N ALA A 63 19.19 -5.47 -6.66
CA ALA A 63 19.25 -6.50 -7.69
C ALA A 63 20.48 -6.34 -8.57
N ILE A 64 20.72 -5.16 -9.12
CA ILE A 64 21.90 -4.84 -9.94
C ILE A 64 23.19 -5.13 -9.16
N THR A 65 23.23 -4.71 -7.89
CA THR A 65 24.40 -4.90 -7.03
C THR A 65 24.66 -6.38 -6.77
N LEU A 66 23.64 -7.14 -6.40
CA LEU A 66 23.77 -8.56 -6.09
C LEU A 66 24.15 -9.39 -7.33
N PHE A 67 23.54 -9.13 -8.48
CA PHE A 67 23.93 -9.79 -9.73
C PHE A 67 25.35 -9.40 -10.16
N GLY A 68 25.74 -8.14 -9.97
CA GLY A 68 27.11 -7.68 -10.21
C GLY A 68 28.15 -8.34 -9.28
N LEU A 69 27.81 -8.58 -8.03
CA LEU A 69 28.65 -9.36 -7.09
C LEU A 69 28.71 -10.83 -7.49
N ALA A 70 27.58 -11.44 -7.86
CA ALA A 70 27.55 -12.82 -8.33
C ALA A 70 28.43 -13.03 -9.55
N LYS A 71 28.48 -12.05 -10.49
CA LYS A 71 29.41 -12.09 -11.63
C LYS A 71 30.88 -12.15 -11.20
N LYS A 72 31.26 -11.39 -10.15
CA LYS A 72 32.66 -11.39 -9.67
C LYS A 72 33.10 -12.74 -9.10
N VAL A 73 32.17 -13.58 -8.65
CA VAL A 73 32.44 -14.94 -8.13
C VAL A 73 32.15 -16.04 -9.17
N GLY A 74 32.14 -15.70 -10.46
CA GLY A 74 31.98 -16.65 -11.57
C GLY A 74 30.54 -16.90 -12.03
N GLY A 75 29.55 -16.18 -11.49
CA GLY A 75 28.17 -16.22 -11.97
C GLY A 75 27.98 -15.48 -13.32
N LYS A 76 26.83 -15.70 -13.95
CA LYS A 76 26.44 -14.96 -15.14
C LYS A 76 25.94 -13.56 -14.79
N ASP A 77 26.30 -12.58 -15.61
CA ASP A 77 25.75 -11.22 -15.52
C ASP A 77 24.24 -11.20 -15.75
N SER A 78 23.54 -10.16 -15.28
CA SER A 78 22.12 -9.99 -15.53
C SER A 78 21.86 -9.05 -16.68
N SER A 79 20.86 -9.37 -17.51
CA SER A 79 20.36 -8.42 -18.50
C SER A 79 19.57 -7.30 -17.81
N ILE A 80 19.41 -6.16 -18.49
CA ILE A 80 18.53 -5.09 -18.01
C ILE A 80 17.07 -5.56 -17.85
N LEU A 81 16.64 -6.53 -18.69
CA LEU A 81 15.30 -7.10 -18.64
C LEU A 81 15.13 -8.02 -17.41
N GLU A 82 16.15 -8.81 -17.04
CA GLU A 82 16.16 -9.58 -15.79
C GLU A 82 16.08 -8.66 -14.57
N ASN A 83 16.84 -7.58 -14.56
CA ASN A 83 16.79 -6.58 -13.49
C ASN A 83 15.41 -5.92 -13.41
N SER A 84 14.75 -5.66 -14.54
CA SER A 84 13.38 -5.16 -14.59
C SER A 84 12.38 -6.15 -14.02
N ILE A 85 12.49 -7.46 -14.30
CA ILE A 85 11.64 -8.51 -13.71
C ILE A 85 11.84 -8.60 -12.20
N THR A 86 13.10 -8.57 -11.74
CA THR A 86 13.42 -8.60 -10.31
C THR A 86 12.80 -7.40 -9.58
N GLN A 87 12.97 -6.21 -10.14
CA GLN A 87 12.39 -4.99 -9.60
C GLN A 87 10.86 -5.06 -9.57
N THR A 88 10.24 -5.49 -10.64
CA THR A 88 8.79 -5.60 -10.77
C THR A 88 8.18 -6.57 -9.74
N ALA A 89 8.78 -7.75 -9.57
CA ALA A 89 8.33 -8.73 -8.58
C ALA A 89 8.49 -8.21 -7.14
N GLY A 90 9.63 -7.57 -6.85
CA GLY A 90 9.92 -7.02 -5.52
C GLY A 90 9.01 -5.86 -5.14
N SER A 91 8.79 -4.94 -6.06
CA SER A 91 7.89 -3.80 -5.90
C SER A 91 6.44 -4.24 -5.65
N ALA A 92 5.95 -5.22 -6.41
CA ALA A 92 4.60 -5.77 -6.25
C ALA A 92 4.40 -6.45 -4.88
N GLY A 93 5.43 -7.14 -4.37
CA GLY A 93 5.38 -7.76 -3.05
C GLY A 93 5.30 -6.75 -1.91
N GLU A 94 6.02 -5.64 -2.03
CA GLU A 94 6.02 -4.56 -1.05
C GLU A 94 4.67 -3.84 -0.98
N SER A 95 4.04 -3.57 -2.11
CA SER A 95 2.82 -2.76 -2.22
C SER A 95 1.61 -3.29 -1.43
N LEU A 96 1.57 -4.59 -1.13
CA LEU A 96 0.52 -5.20 -0.31
C LEU A 96 0.56 -4.76 1.15
N ALA A 97 1.75 -4.46 1.66
CA ALA A 97 1.96 -4.16 3.07
C ALA A 97 1.19 -2.92 3.52
N PHE A 98 1.07 -1.91 2.64
CA PHE A 98 0.33 -0.69 2.96
C PHE A 98 -1.15 -0.98 3.24
N GLY A 99 -1.82 -1.62 2.29
CA GLY A 99 -3.25 -1.90 2.44
C GLY A 99 -3.55 -2.82 3.64
N LEU A 100 -2.72 -3.83 3.87
CA LEU A 100 -2.83 -4.72 5.02
C LEU A 100 -2.63 -3.96 6.33
N GLY A 101 -1.56 -3.18 6.47
CA GLY A 101 -1.23 -2.46 7.70
C GLY A 101 -2.17 -1.29 8.02
N VAL A 102 -2.81 -0.70 7.00
CA VAL A 102 -3.79 0.40 7.18
C VAL A 102 -5.14 -0.12 7.69
N THR A 103 -5.56 -1.30 7.29
CA THR A 103 -6.95 -1.75 7.47
C THR A 103 -7.09 -2.91 8.44
N MET A 104 -6.26 -3.96 8.31
CA MET A 104 -6.42 -5.18 9.12
C MET A 104 -6.27 -4.96 10.63
N PRO A 105 -5.34 -4.13 11.14
CA PRO A 105 -5.25 -3.88 12.57
C PRO A 105 -6.48 -3.22 13.18
N ALA A 106 -7.34 -2.57 12.37
CA ALA A 106 -8.60 -2.02 12.87
C ALA A 106 -9.53 -3.10 13.48
N ILE A 107 -9.42 -4.34 13.00
CA ILE A 107 -10.15 -5.49 13.58
C ILE A 107 -9.75 -5.69 15.04
N LEU A 108 -8.45 -5.67 15.35
CA LEU A 108 -7.94 -5.77 16.72
C LEU A 108 -8.36 -4.58 17.58
N ILE A 109 -8.33 -3.36 17.02
CA ILE A 109 -8.73 -2.13 17.73
C ILE A 109 -10.23 -2.14 18.07
N LEU A 110 -11.04 -2.78 17.24
CA LEU A 110 -12.46 -3.02 17.51
C LEU A 110 -12.71 -4.17 18.51
N GLY A 111 -11.66 -4.86 18.92
CA GLY A 111 -11.71 -5.95 19.89
C GLY A 111 -11.95 -7.33 19.29
N PHE A 112 -11.95 -7.48 17.99
CA PHE A 112 -12.08 -8.80 17.33
C PHE A 112 -10.73 -9.46 17.11
N ASP A 113 -10.72 -10.79 17.06
CA ASP A 113 -9.51 -11.54 16.74
C ASP A 113 -9.15 -11.43 15.26
N LEU A 114 -7.86 -11.33 14.99
CA LEU A 114 -7.31 -11.29 13.65
C LEU A 114 -6.86 -12.67 13.22
N GLU A 115 -7.67 -13.34 12.42
CA GLU A 115 -7.37 -14.66 11.89
C GLU A 115 -6.34 -14.61 10.76
N ILE A 116 -5.28 -15.46 10.83
CA ILE A 116 -4.25 -15.57 9.78
C ILE A 116 -4.86 -15.81 8.41
N SER A 117 -5.81 -16.76 8.34
CA SER A 117 -6.50 -17.13 7.10
C SER A 117 -7.20 -15.96 6.44
N ARG A 118 -7.85 -15.11 7.22
CA ARG A 118 -8.51 -13.88 6.77
C ARG A 118 -7.50 -12.90 6.20
N VAL A 119 -6.42 -12.61 6.94
CA VAL A 119 -5.41 -11.64 6.51
C VAL A 119 -4.73 -12.08 5.23
N MET A 120 -4.39 -13.38 5.13
CA MET A 120 -3.80 -13.95 3.92
C MET A 120 -4.77 -13.87 2.73
N LEU A 121 -6.03 -14.26 2.92
CA LEU A 121 -7.04 -14.18 1.86
C LEU A 121 -7.27 -12.75 1.38
N VAL A 122 -7.38 -11.80 2.31
CA VAL A 122 -7.53 -10.38 1.98
C VAL A 122 -6.32 -9.88 1.18
N GLY A 123 -5.10 -10.26 1.58
CA GLY A 123 -3.86 -9.93 0.86
C GLY A 123 -3.84 -10.51 -0.56
N ILE A 124 -4.15 -11.80 -0.70
CA ILE A 124 -4.20 -12.49 -2.00
C ILE A 124 -5.27 -11.88 -2.91
N LEU A 125 -6.50 -11.73 -2.41
CA LEU A 125 -7.62 -11.25 -3.21
C LEU A 125 -7.45 -9.80 -3.63
N GLY A 126 -6.99 -8.94 -2.70
CA GLY A 126 -6.72 -7.53 -3.00
C GLY A 126 -5.56 -7.37 -3.98
N GLY A 127 -4.45 -8.09 -3.77
CA GLY A 127 -3.31 -8.09 -4.68
C GLY A 127 -3.67 -8.53 -6.08
N LEU A 128 -4.33 -9.68 -6.22
CA LEU A 128 -4.79 -10.19 -7.51
C LEU A 128 -5.78 -9.25 -8.19
N LEU A 129 -6.73 -8.69 -7.44
CA LEU A 129 -7.72 -7.77 -7.98
C LEU A 129 -7.06 -6.53 -8.58
N GLY A 130 -6.11 -5.90 -7.86
CA GLY A 130 -5.39 -4.73 -8.34
C GLY A 130 -4.62 -4.98 -9.64
N ILE A 131 -3.92 -6.11 -9.71
CA ILE A 131 -3.16 -6.51 -10.91
C ILE A 131 -4.12 -6.76 -12.09
N LEU A 132 -5.17 -7.56 -11.87
CA LEU A 132 -6.12 -7.91 -12.93
C LEU A 132 -6.86 -6.68 -13.47
N MET A 133 -7.17 -5.70 -12.61
CA MET A 133 -7.80 -4.45 -13.03
C MET A 133 -6.85 -3.55 -13.83
N MET A 134 -5.54 -3.59 -13.53
CA MET A 134 -4.56 -2.76 -14.25
C MET A 134 -4.23 -3.29 -15.65
N ILE A 135 -4.29 -4.60 -15.88
CA ILE A 135 -3.93 -5.20 -17.18
C ILE A 135 -4.71 -4.55 -18.35
N PRO A 136 -6.04 -4.47 -18.34
CA PRO A 136 -6.78 -3.85 -19.45
C PRO A 136 -6.54 -2.33 -19.57
N MET A 137 -6.12 -1.66 -18.50
CA MET A 137 -5.86 -0.22 -18.48
C MET A 137 -4.44 0.15 -18.94
N ARG A 138 -3.50 -0.82 -18.99
CA ARG A 138 -2.09 -0.57 -19.33
C ARG A 138 -1.94 0.24 -20.61
N ARG A 139 -2.56 -0.20 -21.70
CA ARG A 139 -2.43 0.48 -22.98
C ARG A 139 -2.87 1.93 -22.90
N THR A 140 -4.04 2.17 -22.31
CA THR A 140 -4.61 3.50 -22.18
C THR A 140 -3.75 4.45 -21.34
N MET A 141 -3.29 3.99 -20.16
CA MET A 141 -2.61 4.87 -19.21
C MET A 141 -1.10 5.00 -19.50
N ILE A 142 -0.45 3.92 -19.93
CA ILE A 142 1.01 3.88 -20.08
C ILE A 142 1.44 4.21 -21.48
N VAL A 143 0.72 3.74 -22.51
CA VAL A 143 1.10 3.94 -23.92
C VAL A 143 0.42 5.19 -24.48
N ASP A 144 -0.93 5.23 -24.47
CA ASP A 144 -1.69 6.28 -25.13
C ASP A 144 -1.55 7.64 -24.41
N GLN A 145 -1.55 7.63 -23.06
CA GLN A 145 -1.39 8.83 -22.22
C GLN A 145 0.05 9.06 -21.75
N HIS A 146 1.05 8.51 -22.45
CA HIS A 146 2.47 8.61 -22.06
C HIS A 146 2.94 10.04 -21.81
N LYS A 147 2.45 11.02 -22.58
CA LYS A 147 2.85 12.43 -22.46
C LYS A 147 2.20 13.12 -21.27
N GLU A 148 1.01 12.68 -20.86
CA GLU A 148 0.25 13.25 -19.75
C GLU A 148 0.67 12.61 -18.43
N LEU A 149 0.70 11.27 -18.39
CA LEU A 149 1.05 10.50 -17.19
C LEU A 149 2.55 10.16 -17.18
N LYS A 150 3.28 10.89 -16.35
CA LYS A 150 4.75 10.79 -16.27
C LYS A 150 5.23 9.56 -15.52
N PHE A 151 4.49 9.10 -14.52
CA PHE A 151 4.90 8.03 -13.60
C PHE A 151 6.31 8.32 -13.05
N PRO A 152 6.47 9.33 -12.20
CA PRO A 152 7.78 9.90 -11.88
C PRO A 152 8.77 8.86 -11.34
N GLU A 153 8.36 8.03 -10.39
CA GLU A 153 9.21 6.99 -9.80
C GLU A 153 9.51 5.86 -10.80
N GLY A 154 8.52 5.44 -11.62
CA GLY A 154 8.74 4.45 -12.68
C GLY A 154 9.69 4.94 -13.75
N THR A 155 9.61 6.23 -14.09
CA THR A 155 10.54 6.88 -15.03
C THR A 155 11.95 6.94 -14.43
N ALA A 156 12.07 7.33 -13.16
CA ALA A 156 13.36 7.33 -12.45
C ALA A 156 13.96 5.93 -12.37
N CYS A 157 13.14 4.91 -12.05
CA CYS A 157 13.57 3.52 -12.01
C CYS A 157 14.08 3.03 -13.36
N ALA A 158 13.40 3.39 -14.46
CA ALA A 158 13.87 3.07 -15.81
C ALA A 158 15.24 3.69 -16.10
N GLU A 159 15.50 4.93 -15.69
CA GLU A 159 16.80 5.58 -15.85
C GLU A 159 17.90 4.90 -15.01
N VAL A 160 17.58 4.45 -13.79
CA VAL A 160 18.51 3.65 -12.97
C VAL A 160 18.88 2.34 -13.66
N LEU A 161 17.89 1.62 -14.19
CA LEU A 161 18.13 0.37 -14.92
C LEU A 161 18.99 0.58 -16.18
N LYS A 162 18.70 1.63 -16.95
CA LYS A 162 19.49 2.00 -18.16
C LYS A 162 20.92 2.37 -17.80
N ALA A 163 21.12 3.15 -16.74
CA ALA A 163 22.45 3.58 -16.31
C ALA A 163 23.33 2.42 -15.86
N ALA A 164 22.72 1.37 -15.31
CA ALA A 164 23.39 0.15 -14.88
C ALA A 164 23.35 -0.98 -15.90
N ALA A 165 22.91 -0.71 -17.13
CA ALA A 165 22.82 -1.70 -18.19
C ALA A 165 24.18 -2.34 -18.48
N THR A 166 24.19 -3.67 -18.57
CA THR A 166 25.38 -4.47 -18.89
C THR A 166 25.78 -4.27 -20.35
N GLU A 167 27.01 -4.67 -20.68
CA GLU A 167 27.54 -4.56 -22.03
C GLU A 167 26.63 -5.26 -23.07
N GLU A 168 26.17 -6.47 -22.76
CA GLU A 168 25.22 -7.21 -23.59
C GLU A 168 23.91 -6.43 -23.84
N SER A 169 23.38 -5.81 -22.77
CA SER A 169 22.17 -4.99 -22.86
C SER A 169 22.37 -3.72 -23.69
N ARG A 170 23.54 -3.10 -23.60
CA ARG A 170 23.92 -1.92 -24.39
C ARG A 170 24.07 -2.23 -25.87
N ILE A 171 24.72 -3.36 -26.19
CA ILE A 171 24.81 -3.86 -27.58
C ILE A 171 23.39 -4.05 -28.15
N ALA A 172 22.53 -4.73 -27.38
CA ALA A 172 21.15 -4.95 -27.80
C ALA A 172 20.36 -3.66 -27.99
N ALA A 173 20.68 -2.60 -27.24
CA ALA A 173 20.11 -1.26 -27.39
C ALA A 173 20.67 -0.49 -28.61
N GLY A 174 21.72 -1.01 -29.24
CA GLY A 174 22.41 -0.35 -30.38
C GLY A 174 23.39 0.73 -29.94
N GLU A 175 23.87 0.70 -28.70
CA GLU A 175 24.94 1.59 -28.21
C GLU A 175 26.31 1.08 -28.66
N SER A 176 27.23 2.00 -29.06
CA SER A 176 28.60 1.63 -29.39
C SER A 176 29.39 1.29 -28.13
N ILE A 177 30.19 0.23 -28.16
CA ILE A 177 30.95 -0.28 -27.01
C ILE A 177 32.37 0.33 -26.96
N GLU A 178 32.78 1.09 -27.96
CA GLU A 178 34.08 1.75 -27.88
C GLU A 178 34.20 2.55 -26.61
N LYS A 179 35.14 2.16 -25.72
CA LYS A 179 35.32 2.71 -24.38
C LYS A 179 35.52 4.22 -24.36
N ASP A 180 36.02 4.77 -25.46
CA ASP A 180 36.33 6.19 -25.62
C ASP A 180 35.30 6.92 -26.52
N SER A 181 34.21 6.25 -26.92
CA SER A 181 33.14 6.92 -27.67
C SER A 181 32.41 7.95 -26.76
N ALA A 182 32.03 9.08 -27.37
CA ALA A 182 31.25 10.11 -26.66
C ALA A 182 30.01 9.53 -25.96
N ALA A 183 29.38 8.50 -26.54
CA ALA A 183 28.24 7.79 -26.00
C ALA A 183 28.58 6.97 -24.74
N ALA A 184 29.74 6.30 -24.71
CA ALA A 184 30.19 5.53 -23.54
C ALA A 184 30.58 6.44 -22.37
N LEU A 185 31.24 7.57 -22.65
CA LEU A 185 31.56 8.60 -21.68
C LEU A 185 30.29 9.24 -21.09
N ASP A 186 29.29 9.53 -21.91
CA ASP A 186 28.01 10.11 -21.46
C ASP A 186 27.20 9.11 -20.62
N ALA A 187 27.18 7.83 -20.99
CA ALA A 187 26.56 6.78 -20.20
C ALA A 187 27.24 6.60 -18.81
N LYS A 188 28.58 6.61 -18.76
CA LYS A 188 29.34 6.56 -17.51
C LYS A 188 29.08 7.79 -16.63
N ARG A 189 28.96 8.97 -17.24
CA ARG A 189 28.62 10.21 -16.53
C ARG A 189 27.21 10.14 -15.94
N ARG A 190 26.20 9.68 -16.71
CA ARG A 190 24.82 9.49 -16.22
C ARG A 190 24.76 8.50 -15.06
N ALA A 191 25.42 7.35 -15.19
CA ALA A 191 25.51 6.37 -14.09
C ALA A 191 26.11 6.99 -12.84
N LYS A 192 27.23 7.74 -12.96
CA LYS A 192 27.85 8.42 -11.82
C LYS A 192 26.92 9.45 -11.15
N ILE A 193 26.12 10.18 -11.93
CA ILE A 193 25.14 11.15 -11.40
C ILE A 193 24.02 10.42 -10.66
N ILE A 194 23.45 9.36 -11.23
CA ILE A 194 22.34 8.59 -10.65
C ILE A 194 22.77 7.92 -9.34
N PHE A 195 23.87 7.15 -9.37
CA PHE A 195 24.35 6.48 -8.17
C PHE A 195 24.90 7.46 -7.12
N GLY A 196 25.45 8.60 -7.56
CA GLY A 196 25.84 9.69 -6.67
C GLY A 196 24.62 10.31 -5.98
N GLY A 197 23.54 10.57 -6.71
CA GLY A 197 22.27 11.05 -6.16
C GLY A 197 21.65 10.05 -5.17
N PHE A 198 21.68 8.75 -5.50
CA PHE A 198 21.23 7.70 -4.58
C PHE A 198 22.06 7.69 -3.28
N ALA A 199 23.38 7.76 -3.39
CA ALA A 199 24.26 7.81 -2.22
C ALA A 199 23.99 9.02 -1.34
N VAL A 200 23.79 10.20 -1.93
CA VAL A 200 23.41 11.43 -1.20
C VAL A 200 22.07 11.25 -0.47
N GLY A 201 21.06 10.71 -1.15
CA GLY A 201 19.75 10.42 -0.53
C GLY A 201 19.85 9.41 0.61
N LEU A 202 20.63 8.34 0.44
CA LEU A 202 20.87 7.33 1.46
C LEU A 202 21.58 7.94 2.67
N LEU A 203 22.66 8.68 2.47
CA LEU A 203 23.40 9.35 3.54
C LEU A 203 22.51 10.35 4.28
N TYR A 204 21.71 11.15 3.55
CA TYR A 204 20.74 12.05 4.14
C TYR A 204 19.78 11.32 5.09
N LYS A 205 19.19 10.20 4.66
CA LYS A 205 18.27 9.41 5.49
C LYS A 205 18.97 8.74 6.68
N VAL A 206 20.19 8.26 6.53
CA VAL A 206 20.97 7.72 7.65
C VAL A 206 21.22 8.81 8.72
N PHE A 207 21.66 10.00 8.31
CA PHE A 207 21.89 11.11 9.25
C PHE A 207 20.58 11.60 9.89
N ASN A 208 19.49 11.67 9.14
CA ASN A 208 18.20 12.11 9.62
C ASN A 208 17.58 11.11 10.60
N ILE A 209 17.47 9.82 10.21
CA ILE A 209 16.74 8.80 10.99
C ILE A 209 17.61 8.22 12.10
N SER A 210 18.87 7.82 11.79
CA SER A 210 19.73 7.13 12.75
C SER A 210 20.37 8.10 13.74
N PHE A 211 20.83 9.23 13.26
CA PHE A 211 21.51 10.24 14.11
C PHE A 211 20.56 11.33 14.59
N LYS A 212 19.29 11.38 14.09
CA LYS A 212 18.31 12.43 14.44
C LYS A 212 18.86 13.85 14.26
N GLY A 213 19.64 14.07 13.20
CA GLY A 213 20.36 15.32 12.96
C GLY A 213 19.44 16.54 12.81
N TRP A 214 18.24 16.32 12.30
CA TRP A 214 17.21 17.36 12.14
C TRP A 214 15.81 16.75 12.13
N LYS A 215 14.77 17.59 12.27
CA LYS A 215 13.37 17.15 12.18
C LYS A 215 13.02 16.78 10.74
N ASP A 216 12.27 15.70 10.55
CA ASP A 216 11.77 15.28 9.22
C ASP A 216 10.89 16.37 8.59
N THR A 217 9.99 16.94 9.38
CA THR A 217 9.04 17.98 8.99
C THR A 217 9.25 19.22 9.87
N PRO A 218 10.26 20.09 9.57
CA PRO A 218 10.34 21.37 10.23
C PRO A 218 9.12 22.21 9.88
N GLY A 219 8.51 22.80 10.89
CA GLY A 219 7.31 23.62 10.72
C GLY A 219 7.13 24.59 11.87
N VAL A 220 6.28 25.60 11.61
CA VAL A 220 5.91 26.63 12.56
C VAL A 220 4.37 26.65 12.65
N GLU A 221 3.84 26.57 13.85
CA GLU A 221 2.42 26.80 14.12
C GLU A 221 2.20 28.29 14.45
N PHE A 222 1.09 28.83 13.94
CA PHE A 222 0.77 30.24 14.15
C PHE A 222 -0.04 30.45 15.42
N ALA A 223 0.29 31.52 16.14
CA ALA A 223 -0.53 32.09 17.20
C ALA A 223 -1.64 32.97 16.60
N ALA A 224 -2.40 33.68 17.46
CA ALA A 224 -3.40 34.64 16.98
C ALA A 224 -2.79 35.62 15.96
N PRO A 225 -3.52 36.01 14.88
CA PRO A 225 -4.94 35.73 14.62
C PRO A 225 -5.24 34.39 13.93
N LEU A 226 -4.25 33.68 13.40
CA LEU A 226 -4.38 32.43 12.64
C LEU A 226 -4.14 31.21 13.56
N LYS A 227 -4.72 31.21 14.74
CA LYS A 227 -4.56 30.11 15.71
C LYS A 227 -4.88 28.74 15.09
N GLY A 228 -3.95 27.81 15.22
CA GLY A 228 -4.03 26.47 14.64
C GLY A 228 -3.57 26.36 13.18
N GLY A 229 -3.29 27.49 12.52
CA GLY A 229 -2.61 27.46 11.22
C GLY A 229 -1.14 27.05 11.39
N SER A 230 -0.61 26.35 10.40
CA SER A 230 0.79 25.96 10.40
C SER A 230 1.38 25.95 8.99
N ILE A 231 2.67 26.20 8.90
CA ILE A 231 3.46 25.96 7.68
C ILE A 231 4.58 25.00 8.06
N GLY A 232 4.65 23.90 7.34
CA GLY A 232 5.71 22.91 7.47
C GLY A 232 6.02 22.29 6.12
N ALA A 233 7.20 21.72 5.99
CA ALA A 233 7.61 20.99 4.80
C ALA A 233 8.43 19.77 5.19
N GLU A 234 8.15 18.63 4.57
CA GLU A 234 9.03 17.48 4.64
C GLU A 234 10.22 17.72 3.73
N ILE A 235 11.42 17.86 4.33
CA ILE A 235 12.65 18.05 3.58
C ILE A 235 13.26 16.69 3.27
N SER A 236 13.03 16.22 2.04
CA SER A 236 13.39 14.89 1.60
C SER A 236 13.93 14.93 0.16
N PRO A 237 15.17 14.45 -0.08
CA PRO A 237 15.77 14.44 -1.41
C PRO A 237 14.95 13.66 -2.44
N GLU A 238 14.31 12.57 -2.02
CA GLU A 238 13.46 11.75 -2.87
C GLU A 238 12.20 12.52 -3.32
N LEU A 239 11.55 13.26 -2.42
CA LEU A 239 10.37 14.06 -2.77
C LEU A 239 10.76 15.28 -3.63
N LEU A 240 11.94 15.84 -3.42
CA LEU A 240 12.49 16.89 -4.29
C LEU A 240 12.66 16.37 -5.72
N GLY A 241 13.19 15.15 -5.87
CA GLY A 241 13.33 14.47 -7.17
C GLY A 241 11.98 14.22 -7.85
N VAL A 242 10.99 13.73 -7.10
CA VAL A 242 9.62 13.55 -7.58
C VAL A 242 9.04 14.89 -8.03
N GLY A 243 9.14 15.94 -7.22
CA GLY A 243 8.66 17.28 -7.53
C GLY A 243 9.27 17.84 -8.83
N TYR A 244 10.58 17.60 -9.05
CA TYR A 244 11.26 17.96 -10.29
C TYR A 244 10.66 17.26 -11.52
N ILE A 245 10.36 15.97 -11.42
CA ILE A 245 9.82 15.18 -12.53
C ILE A 245 8.38 15.55 -12.86
N ILE A 246 7.51 15.72 -11.85
CA ILE A 246 6.08 16.07 -12.06
C ILE A 246 5.91 17.51 -12.57
N GLY A 247 6.82 18.39 -12.19
CA GLY A 247 6.85 19.78 -12.62
C GLY A 247 5.93 20.71 -11.83
N PRO A 248 6.03 22.04 -12.08
CA PRO A 248 5.44 23.07 -11.23
C PRO A 248 3.91 23.05 -11.22
N ARG A 249 3.26 22.63 -12.31
CA ARG A 249 1.79 22.66 -12.41
C ARG A 249 1.14 21.70 -11.40
N ILE A 250 1.60 20.45 -11.34
CA ILE A 250 1.06 19.43 -10.44
C ILE A 250 1.50 19.75 -9.00
N ALA A 251 2.79 20.09 -8.81
CA ALA A 251 3.32 20.47 -7.51
C ALA A 251 2.56 21.66 -6.89
N ALA A 252 2.24 22.70 -7.68
CA ALA A 252 1.44 23.84 -7.22
C ALA A 252 0.01 23.43 -6.83
N THR A 253 -0.62 22.50 -7.54
CA THR A 253 -1.96 21.98 -7.18
C THR A 253 -1.91 21.25 -5.84
N MET A 254 -0.89 20.43 -5.59
CA MET A 254 -0.68 19.77 -4.29
C MET A 254 -0.45 20.79 -3.17
N ALA A 255 0.42 21.79 -3.41
CA ALA A 255 0.68 22.86 -2.45
C ALA A 255 -0.59 23.67 -2.14
N ALA A 256 -1.45 23.93 -3.14
CA ALA A 256 -2.73 24.62 -2.93
C ALA A 256 -3.67 23.83 -2.00
N GLY A 257 -3.67 22.49 -2.07
CA GLY A 257 -4.38 21.62 -1.11
C GLY A 257 -3.83 21.77 0.32
N GLY A 258 -2.51 21.87 0.48
CA GLY A 258 -1.87 22.14 1.76
C GLY A 258 -2.25 23.52 2.32
N VAL A 259 -2.20 24.56 1.49
CA VAL A 259 -2.63 25.91 1.86
C VAL A 259 -4.10 25.94 2.30
N LEU A 260 -4.99 25.32 1.52
CA LEU A 260 -6.41 25.21 1.86
C LEU A 260 -6.61 24.52 3.21
N SER A 261 -5.89 23.43 3.47
CA SER A 261 -6.02 22.65 4.71
C SER A 261 -5.45 23.40 5.91
N TYR A 262 -4.18 23.79 5.86
CA TYR A 262 -3.44 24.29 7.02
C TYR A 262 -3.57 25.79 7.27
N LEU A 263 -3.90 26.58 6.25
CA LEU A 263 -4.03 28.05 6.39
C LEU A 263 -5.48 28.52 6.35
N LEU A 264 -6.44 27.67 5.93
CA LEU A 264 -7.84 28.05 5.89
C LEU A 264 -8.70 27.13 6.76
N LEU A 265 -8.81 25.82 6.41
CA LEU A 265 -9.77 24.91 7.06
C LEU A 265 -9.44 24.68 8.54
N ILE A 266 -8.19 24.39 8.88
CA ILE A 266 -7.78 24.15 10.27
C ILE A 266 -7.96 25.40 11.14
N PRO A 267 -7.51 26.59 10.75
CA PRO A 267 -7.80 27.82 11.50
C PRO A 267 -9.29 28.10 11.67
N MET A 268 -10.12 27.88 10.63
CA MET A 268 -11.58 28.02 10.73
C MET A 268 -12.18 27.05 11.75
N ILE A 269 -11.80 25.77 11.69
CA ILE A 269 -12.28 24.76 12.65
C ILE A 269 -11.87 25.15 14.08
N LYS A 270 -10.65 25.61 14.27
CA LYS A 270 -10.20 26.11 15.59
C LYS A 270 -10.98 27.35 16.02
N PHE A 271 -11.16 28.32 15.12
CA PHE A 271 -11.88 29.56 15.44
C PHE A 271 -13.32 29.32 15.90
N PHE A 272 -14.06 28.46 15.21
CA PHE A 272 -15.45 28.17 15.56
C PHE A 272 -15.57 27.10 16.67
N GLY A 273 -14.59 26.21 16.79
CA GLY A 273 -14.62 25.09 17.71
C GLY A 273 -13.94 25.33 19.06
N ASP A 274 -13.12 26.38 19.20
CA ASP A 274 -12.36 26.65 20.44
C ASP A 274 -13.27 26.92 21.66
N SER A 275 -14.49 27.41 21.44
CA SER A 275 -15.48 27.67 22.47
C SER A 275 -16.32 26.46 22.87
N LEU A 276 -16.20 25.35 22.17
CA LEU A 276 -16.98 24.15 22.46
C LEU A 276 -16.45 23.45 23.72
N THR A 277 -17.37 23.11 24.61
CA THR A 277 -17.08 22.38 25.88
C THR A 277 -17.29 20.86 25.75
N THR A 278 -17.73 20.39 24.57
CA THR A 278 -17.95 18.98 24.28
C THR A 278 -17.03 18.51 23.18
N VAL A 279 -16.58 17.26 23.29
CA VAL A 279 -15.80 16.61 22.23
C VAL A 279 -16.69 16.38 21.02
N LEU A 280 -16.32 16.93 19.87
CA LEU A 280 -17.04 16.75 18.62
C LEU A 280 -16.49 15.51 17.89
N SER A 281 -17.36 14.51 17.66
CA SER A 281 -16.98 13.31 16.88
C SER A 281 -16.60 13.71 15.42
N PRO A 282 -15.59 13.07 14.83
CA PRO A 282 -14.80 11.93 15.30
C PRO A 282 -13.56 12.31 16.13
N GLY A 283 -13.41 13.54 16.56
CA GLY A 283 -12.34 13.95 17.46
C GLY A 283 -12.42 13.23 18.81
N THR A 284 -11.28 13.06 19.46
CA THR A 284 -11.15 12.39 20.79
C THR A 284 -10.79 13.37 21.90
N LYS A 285 -10.49 14.62 21.55
CA LYS A 285 -10.15 15.71 22.44
C LYS A 285 -11.02 16.93 22.13
N LEU A 286 -11.05 17.90 23.01
CA LEU A 286 -11.65 19.21 22.72
C LEU A 286 -10.88 19.89 21.59
N ILE A 287 -11.59 20.58 20.70
CA ILE A 287 -10.95 21.30 19.58
C ILE A 287 -9.94 22.34 20.10
N SER A 288 -10.21 22.94 21.27
CA SER A 288 -9.28 23.87 21.94
C SER A 288 -7.92 23.24 22.28
N GLU A 289 -7.89 21.93 22.57
CA GLU A 289 -6.68 21.18 22.94
C GLU A 289 -5.97 20.55 21.74
N MET A 290 -6.59 20.55 20.56
CA MET A 290 -6.03 19.95 19.35
C MET A 290 -4.97 20.84 18.72
N GLY A 291 -3.82 20.26 18.36
CA GLY A 291 -2.86 20.87 17.42
C GLY A 291 -3.35 20.81 15.97
N ALA A 292 -2.60 21.41 15.06
CA ALA A 292 -2.94 21.42 13.62
C ALA A 292 -3.11 20.01 13.05
N ASP A 293 -2.21 19.09 13.39
CA ASP A 293 -2.24 17.70 12.91
C ASP A 293 -3.39 16.87 13.52
N ASP A 294 -3.78 17.16 14.78
CA ASP A 294 -4.95 16.54 15.41
C ASP A 294 -6.24 16.95 14.66
N VAL A 295 -6.41 18.26 14.39
CA VAL A 295 -7.57 18.80 13.62
C VAL A 295 -7.59 18.25 12.19
N ARG A 296 -6.42 18.17 11.56
CA ARG A 296 -6.29 17.54 10.23
C ARG A 296 -6.79 16.10 10.25
N SER A 297 -6.31 15.32 11.19
CA SER A 297 -6.61 13.89 11.29
C SER A 297 -8.07 13.63 11.68
N ALA A 298 -8.65 14.46 12.55
CA ALA A 298 -10.00 14.30 13.01
C ALA A 298 -11.06 14.78 12.00
N TYR A 299 -10.80 15.85 11.23
CA TYR A 299 -11.82 16.50 10.40
C TYR A 299 -11.42 16.70 8.94
N VAL A 300 -10.26 17.31 8.68
CA VAL A 300 -9.85 17.69 7.31
C VAL A 300 -9.57 16.47 6.43
N LEU A 301 -9.12 15.37 7.02
CA LEU A 301 -8.87 14.11 6.33
C LEU A 301 -10.13 13.57 5.61
N TYR A 302 -11.31 13.71 6.23
CA TYR A 302 -12.58 13.28 5.62
C TYR A 302 -12.99 14.15 4.44
N ILE A 303 -12.72 15.47 4.53
CA ILE A 303 -12.94 16.40 3.40
C ILE A 303 -12.02 15.99 2.25
N GLY A 304 -10.74 15.71 2.53
CA GLY A 304 -9.78 15.23 1.54
C GLY A 304 -10.18 13.88 0.93
N ALA A 305 -10.65 12.93 1.75
CA ALA A 305 -11.13 11.64 1.29
C ALA A 305 -12.35 11.78 0.35
N GLY A 306 -13.30 12.65 0.69
CA GLY A 306 -14.44 12.98 -0.16
C GLY A 306 -14.02 13.62 -1.49
N ALA A 307 -13.05 14.55 -1.46
CA ALA A 307 -12.50 15.17 -2.66
C ALA A 307 -11.83 14.13 -3.59
N VAL A 308 -11.04 13.19 -3.02
CA VAL A 308 -10.41 12.10 -3.78
C VAL A 308 -11.48 11.18 -4.39
N ALA A 309 -12.50 10.82 -3.62
CA ALA A 309 -13.60 9.97 -4.11
C ALA A 309 -14.34 10.65 -5.28
N ALA A 310 -14.73 11.92 -5.12
CA ALA A 310 -15.42 12.69 -6.15
C ALA A 310 -14.55 12.90 -7.41
N GLY A 311 -13.30 13.33 -7.23
CA GLY A 311 -12.35 13.52 -8.33
C GLY A 311 -12.06 12.21 -9.06
N GLY A 312 -11.94 11.10 -8.32
CA GLY A 312 -11.78 9.77 -8.87
C GLY A 312 -12.98 9.31 -9.68
N LEU A 313 -14.20 9.51 -9.17
CA LEU A 313 -15.44 9.17 -9.88
C LEU A 313 -15.58 9.98 -11.19
N ILE A 314 -15.31 11.28 -11.15
CA ILE A 314 -15.33 12.14 -12.34
C ILE A 314 -14.29 11.66 -13.36
N SER A 315 -13.07 11.33 -12.90
CA SER A 315 -12.00 10.83 -13.77
C SER A 315 -12.37 9.49 -14.41
N LEU A 316 -13.00 8.58 -13.65
CA LEU A 316 -13.49 7.30 -14.15
C LEU A 316 -14.55 7.51 -15.24
N VAL A 317 -15.57 8.36 -14.99
CA VAL A 317 -16.62 8.66 -15.96
C VAL A 317 -16.03 9.22 -17.26
N ARG A 318 -15.05 10.11 -17.17
CA ARG A 318 -14.33 10.65 -18.34
C ARG A 318 -13.50 9.59 -19.07
N ALA A 319 -12.91 8.64 -18.37
CA ALA A 319 -12.13 7.55 -18.94
C ALA A 319 -13.01 6.40 -19.48
N MET A 320 -14.26 6.30 -19.03
CA MET A 320 -15.17 5.20 -19.34
C MET A 320 -15.33 4.93 -20.86
N PRO A 321 -15.50 5.93 -21.75
CA PRO A 321 -15.62 5.67 -23.19
C PRO A 321 -14.39 5.00 -23.78
N MET A 322 -13.18 5.34 -23.28
CA MET A 322 -11.92 4.75 -23.73
C MET A 322 -11.75 3.33 -23.19
N ILE A 323 -12.04 3.13 -21.89
CA ILE A 323 -12.02 1.81 -21.24
C ILE A 323 -13.02 0.88 -21.92
N TRP A 324 -14.24 1.36 -22.21
CA TRP A 324 -15.27 0.58 -22.90
C TRP A 324 -14.85 0.18 -24.31
N ARG A 325 -14.23 1.07 -25.06
CA ARG A 325 -13.66 0.74 -26.38
C ARG A 325 -12.59 -0.35 -26.29
N SER A 326 -11.69 -0.26 -25.35
CA SER A 326 -10.62 -1.25 -25.13
C SER A 326 -11.20 -2.61 -24.71
N LEU A 327 -12.14 -2.64 -23.77
CA LEU A 327 -12.85 -3.84 -23.32
C LEU A 327 -13.67 -4.46 -24.46
N SER A 328 -14.46 -3.67 -25.19
CA SER A 328 -15.30 -4.16 -26.28
C SER A 328 -14.49 -4.70 -27.45
N ALA A 329 -13.35 -4.07 -27.74
CA ALA A 329 -12.38 -4.59 -28.75
C ALA A 329 -11.78 -5.92 -28.29
N GLY A 330 -11.39 -6.04 -27.01
CA GLY A 330 -10.89 -7.27 -26.42
C GLY A 330 -11.94 -8.40 -26.41
N LEU A 331 -13.18 -8.10 -26.02
CA LEU A 331 -14.28 -9.08 -26.00
C LEU A 331 -14.67 -9.55 -27.40
N LYS A 332 -14.71 -8.64 -28.40
CA LYS A 332 -14.92 -9.00 -29.81
C LYS A 332 -13.80 -9.91 -30.33
N GLY A 333 -12.56 -9.75 -29.83
CA GLY A 333 -11.43 -10.62 -30.13
C GLY A 333 -11.58 -12.03 -29.57
N ILE A 334 -12.24 -12.21 -28.42
CA ILE A 334 -12.51 -13.53 -27.81
C ILE A 334 -13.45 -14.37 -28.69
N GLY A 335 -14.48 -13.74 -29.29
CA GLY A 335 -15.47 -14.44 -30.13
C GLY A 335 -15.01 -14.76 -31.55
N LYS A 336 -13.99 -14.10 -32.08
CA LYS A 336 -13.55 -14.24 -33.48
C LYS A 336 -12.20 -14.95 -33.68
N GLY A 337 -11.58 -15.47 -32.61
CA GLY A 337 -10.27 -16.11 -32.71
C GLY A 337 -9.18 -15.16 -33.24
N VAL A 338 -9.42 -13.85 -33.18
CA VAL A 338 -8.43 -12.84 -33.62
C VAL A 338 -7.25 -12.92 -32.66
N LYS A 339 -6.21 -13.63 -33.11
CA LYS A 339 -4.88 -13.50 -32.51
C LYS A 339 -4.59 -12.00 -32.41
N SER A 340 -4.27 -11.51 -31.22
CA SER A 340 -3.69 -10.18 -31.05
C SER A 340 -2.50 -10.11 -32.03
N ASN A 341 -2.67 -9.42 -33.14
CA ASN A 341 -1.70 -9.40 -34.26
C ASN A 341 -0.49 -8.51 -33.97
N SER A 342 -0.23 -8.13 -32.73
CA SER A 342 1.06 -7.51 -32.44
C SER A 342 2.11 -8.62 -32.35
N THR A 343 2.93 -8.72 -33.39
CA THR A 343 4.10 -9.60 -33.44
C THR A 343 5.19 -9.14 -32.47
N LEU A 344 5.06 -7.94 -31.92
CA LEU A 344 6.05 -7.33 -31.04
C LEU A 344 5.88 -7.83 -29.60
N ARG A 345 6.97 -8.31 -28.98
CA ARG A 345 6.95 -8.74 -27.57
C ARG A 345 6.54 -7.64 -26.60
N THR A 346 6.86 -6.39 -26.88
CA THR A 346 6.57 -5.21 -26.07
C THR A 346 5.09 -4.82 -26.02
N ASP A 347 4.24 -5.45 -26.84
CA ASP A 347 2.80 -5.24 -26.88
C ASP A 347 1.98 -6.44 -26.36
N GLN A 348 2.66 -7.48 -25.87
CA GLN A 348 2.01 -8.70 -25.41
C GLN A 348 1.61 -8.56 -23.94
N ASP A 349 0.31 -8.47 -23.66
CA ASP A 349 -0.30 -8.56 -22.33
C ASP A 349 -0.84 -9.96 -22.05
N ILE A 350 -1.18 -10.25 -20.78
CA ILE A 350 -1.99 -11.43 -20.44
C ILE A 350 -3.33 -11.31 -21.17
N PRO A 351 -3.77 -12.36 -21.89
CA PRO A 351 -5.03 -12.34 -22.63
C PRO A 351 -6.22 -11.99 -21.74
N LEU A 352 -7.09 -11.09 -22.20
CA LEU A 352 -8.26 -10.58 -21.44
C LEU A 352 -9.17 -11.71 -20.90
N LYS A 353 -9.25 -12.85 -21.57
CA LYS A 353 -9.98 -14.03 -21.10
C LYS A 353 -9.53 -14.48 -19.71
N TRP A 354 -8.22 -14.47 -19.43
CA TRP A 354 -7.67 -14.84 -18.12
C TRP A 354 -7.94 -13.78 -17.05
N VAL A 355 -7.98 -12.51 -17.45
CA VAL A 355 -8.39 -11.41 -16.56
C VAL A 355 -9.84 -11.60 -16.12
N VAL A 356 -10.76 -11.86 -17.07
CA VAL A 356 -12.18 -12.11 -16.78
C VAL A 356 -12.36 -13.36 -15.90
N ILE A 357 -11.70 -14.47 -16.25
CA ILE A 357 -11.74 -15.69 -15.42
C ILE A 357 -11.21 -15.41 -14.02
N GLY A 358 -10.09 -14.67 -13.90
CA GLY A 358 -9.53 -14.28 -12.62
C GLY A 358 -10.50 -13.44 -11.78
N CYS A 359 -11.15 -12.44 -12.36
CA CYS A 359 -12.16 -11.63 -11.67
C CYS A 359 -13.36 -12.47 -11.20
N LEU A 360 -13.87 -13.37 -12.04
CA LEU A 360 -14.95 -14.27 -11.68
C LEU A 360 -14.54 -15.23 -10.57
N SER A 361 -13.32 -15.75 -10.62
CA SER A 361 -12.76 -16.61 -9.56
C SER A 361 -12.64 -15.85 -8.23
N ILE A 362 -12.20 -14.57 -8.26
CA ILE A 362 -12.13 -13.73 -7.06
C ILE A 362 -13.53 -13.54 -6.46
N ILE A 363 -14.56 -13.24 -7.27
CA ILE A 363 -15.94 -13.11 -6.79
C ILE A 363 -16.40 -14.41 -6.14
N ALA A 364 -16.16 -15.56 -6.79
CA ALA A 364 -16.52 -16.86 -6.25
C ALA A 364 -15.82 -17.12 -4.90
N VAL A 365 -14.49 -16.90 -4.82
CA VAL A 365 -13.75 -17.09 -3.58
C VAL A 365 -14.26 -16.16 -2.48
N ILE A 366 -14.49 -14.88 -2.75
CA ILE A 366 -15.01 -13.92 -1.76
C ILE A 366 -16.38 -14.38 -1.24
N THR A 367 -17.25 -14.88 -2.12
CA THR A 367 -18.62 -15.27 -1.75
C THR A 367 -18.65 -16.54 -0.92
N PHE A 368 -17.77 -17.52 -1.22
CA PHE A 368 -17.79 -18.85 -0.60
C PHE A 368 -16.74 -19.07 0.49
N ALA A 369 -15.75 -18.16 0.62
CA ALA A 369 -14.72 -18.29 1.64
C ALA A 369 -15.27 -17.98 3.05
N THR A 370 -15.42 -19.02 3.86
CA THR A 370 -15.92 -18.92 5.24
C THR A 370 -15.18 -17.90 6.12
N PRO A 371 -13.83 -17.75 6.04
CA PRO A 371 -13.13 -16.78 6.87
C PRO A 371 -13.51 -15.32 6.61
N LEU A 372 -14.02 -15.01 5.43
CA LEU A 372 -14.41 -13.63 5.09
C LEU A 372 -15.80 -13.27 5.59
N HIS A 373 -16.67 -14.25 5.85
CA HIS A 373 -18.07 -14.05 6.21
C HIS A 373 -18.82 -13.10 5.27
N MET A 374 -18.49 -13.15 3.98
CA MET A 374 -19.06 -12.26 2.98
C MET A 374 -20.23 -12.91 2.24
N ASN A 375 -21.08 -12.04 1.70
CA ASN A 375 -22.15 -12.41 0.80
C ASN A 375 -21.85 -11.89 -0.62
N PHE A 376 -22.70 -12.27 -1.58
CA PHE A 376 -22.56 -11.85 -2.97
C PHE A 376 -22.53 -10.32 -3.15
N LEU A 377 -23.30 -9.56 -2.35
CA LEU A 377 -23.29 -8.10 -2.42
C LEU A 377 -21.93 -7.52 -1.99
N GLY A 378 -21.32 -8.05 -0.93
CA GLY A 378 -19.97 -7.66 -0.51
C GLY A 378 -18.93 -7.95 -1.60
N ALA A 379 -19.03 -9.11 -2.26
CA ALA A 379 -18.16 -9.43 -3.40
C ALA A 379 -18.34 -8.47 -4.58
N LEU A 380 -19.57 -8.09 -4.88
CA LEU A 380 -19.88 -7.12 -5.94
C LEU A 380 -19.34 -5.72 -5.60
N LEU A 381 -19.48 -5.28 -4.35
CA LEU A 381 -18.93 -4.00 -3.88
C LEU A 381 -17.41 -3.97 -3.99
N ILE A 382 -16.73 -5.06 -3.64
CA ILE A 382 -15.28 -5.20 -3.80
C ILE A 382 -14.88 -5.05 -5.27
N LEU A 383 -15.61 -5.70 -6.19
CA LEU A 383 -15.30 -5.62 -7.61
C LEU A 383 -15.48 -4.17 -8.14
N VAL A 384 -16.61 -3.53 -7.80
CA VAL A 384 -16.94 -2.17 -8.27
C VAL A 384 -15.97 -1.15 -7.68
N PHE A 385 -15.79 -1.14 -6.37
CA PHE A 385 -14.88 -0.21 -5.71
C PHE A 385 -13.41 -0.54 -6.01
N GLY A 386 -13.07 -1.83 -6.13
CA GLY A 386 -11.74 -2.27 -6.53
C GLY A 386 -11.38 -1.74 -7.91
N PHE A 387 -12.26 -1.86 -8.90
CA PHE A 387 -12.03 -1.30 -10.22
C PHE A 387 -11.95 0.24 -10.20
N LEU A 388 -12.88 0.89 -9.50
CA LEU A 388 -12.90 2.34 -9.36
C LEU A 388 -11.59 2.85 -8.78
N PHE A 389 -11.21 2.37 -7.59
CA PHE A 389 -10.05 2.89 -6.88
C PHE A 389 -8.72 2.37 -7.44
N ALA A 390 -8.67 1.20 -8.08
CA ALA A 390 -7.51 0.78 -8.86
C ALA A 390 -7.24 1.74 -10.03
N THR A 391 -8.30 2.16 -10.76
CA THR A 391 -8.19 3.13 -11.86
C THR A 391 -7.72 4.49 -11.35
N VAL A 392 -8.33 5.00 -10.27
CA VAL A 392 -7.96 6.28 -9.64
C VAL A 392 -6.52 6.25 -9.14
N SER A 393 -6.15 5.22 -8.42
CA SER A 393 -4.81 5.03 -7.87
C SER A 393 -3.76 5.00 -8.97
N SER A 394 -3.99 4.21 -10.03
CA SER A 394 -3.06 4.12 -11.16
C SER A 394 -2.89 5.46 -11.89
N ARG A 395 -3.96 6.23 -12.04
CA ARG A 395 -3.89 7.56 -12.63
C ARG A 395 -3.12 8.54 -11.75
N LEU A 396 -3.44 8.61 -10.45
CA LEU A 396 -2.73 9.47 -9.50
C LEU A 396 -1.24 9.09 -9.41
N THR A 397 -0.92 7.80 -9.39
CA THR A 397 0.46 7.34 -9.47
C THR A 397 1.16 7.85 -10.74
N GLY A 398 0.44 7.92 -11.86
CA GLY A 398 0.96 8.49 -13.11
C GLY A 398 1.24 10.00 -13.02
N GLU A 399 0.49 10.71 -12.21
CA GLU A 399 0.62 12.17 -12.03
C GLU A 399 1.64 12.54 -10.95
N ILE A 400 1.61 11.87 -9.77
CA ILE A 400 2.36 12.29 -8.57
C ILE A 400 3.30 11.23 -7.98
N GLY A 401 3.32 10.01 -8.51
CA GLY A 401 4.09 8.88 -7.98
C GLY A 401 3.31 8.02 -6.99
N SER A 402 3.82 6.84 -6.69
CA SER A 402 3.17 5.89 -5.79
C SER A 402 3.33 6.25 -4.32
N SER A 403 4.46 6.81 -3.92
CA SER A 403 4.74 7.26 -2.55
C SER A 403 3.83 8.40 -2.08
N SER A 404 3.40 9.26 -3.01
CA SER A 404 2.50 10.40 -2.76
C SER A 404 1.01 10.08 -3.00
N ASN A 405 0.68 8.86 -3.40
CA ASN A 405 -0.68 8.46 -3.74
C ASN A 405 -1.56 8.37 -2.47
N PRO A 406 -2.73 9.05 -2.42
CA PRO A 406 -3.58 9.09 -1.22
C PRO A 406 -4.42 7.81 -1.04
N ILE A 407 -3.78 6.63 -1.01
CA ILE A 407 -4.45 5.32 -0.91
C ILE A 407 -5.26 5.22 0.39
N SER A 408 -4.78 5.80 1.50
CA SER A 408 -5.52 5.83 2.76
C SER A 408 -6.84 6.61 2.63
N GLY A 409 -6.87 7.69 1.84
CA GLY A 409 -8.10 8.43 1.52
C GLY A 409 -9.09 7.59 0.72
N MET A 410 -8.60 6.79 -0.24
CA MET A 410 -9.44 5.85 -1.00
C MET A 410 -10.01 4.75 -0.12
N ALA A 411 -9.22 4.24 0.85
CA ALA A 411 -9.69 3.27 1.83
C ALA A 411 -10.79 3.85 2.73
N VAL A 412 -10.62 5.09 3.21
CA VAL A 412 -11.65 5.83 3.96
C VAL A 412 -12.92 5.96 3.13
N ALA A 413 -12.82 6.40 1.87
CA ALA A 413 -13.97 6.53 0.98
C ALA A 413 -14.68 5.18 0.76
N THR A 414 -13.92 4.11 0.52
CA THR A 414 -14.49 2.75 0.38
C THR A 414 -15.26 2.34 1.62
N LEU A 415 -14.69 2.54 2.81
CA LEU A 415 -15.34 2.20 4.06
C LEU A 415 -16.60 3.03 4.27
N LEU A 416 -16.57 4.34 4.08
CA LEU A 416 -17.73 5.20 4.22
C LEU A 416 -18.87 4.76 3.30
N PHE A 417 -18.60 4.48 2.01
CA PHE A 417 -19.63 3.99 1.09
C PHE A 417 -20.13 2.59 1.49
N THR A 418 -19.26 1.69 1.89
CA THR A 418 -19.64 0.34 2.34
C THR A 418 -20.51 0.43 3.59
N CYS A 419 -20.13 1.24 4.55
CA CYS A 419 -20.88 1.49 5.77
C CYS A 419 -22.25 2.10 5.50
N LEU A 420 -22.33 3.08 4.61
CA LEU A 420 -23.59 3.69 4.20
C LEU A 420 -24.53 2.64 3.58
N ILE A 421 -24.02 1.80 2.68
CA ILE A 421 -24.81 0.74 2.06
C ILE A 421 -25.28 -0.27 3.11
N PHE A 422 -24.41 -0.67 4.04
CA PHE A 422 -24.78 -1.60 5.12
C PHE A 422 -25.85 -1.00 6.04
N LEU A 423 -25.73 0.29 6.36
CA LEU A 423 -26.73 1.00 7.16
C LEU A 423 -28.10 1.04 6.45
N ILE A 424 -28.13 1.35 5.14
CA ILE A 424 -29.37 1.34 4.33
C ILE A 424 -29.99 -0.06 4.30
N MET A 425 -29.16 -1.11 4.27
CA MET A 425 -29.62 -2.51 4.27
C MET A 425 -29.98 -3.04 5.68
N GLY A 426 -29.81 -2.22 6.72
CA GLY A 426 -30.02 -2.63 8.10
C GLY A 426 -28.97 -3.62 8.63
N TRP A 427 -27.81 -3.70 8.01
CA TRP A 427 -26.73 -4.59 8.40
C TRP A 427 -25.81 -3.89 9.42
N THR A 428 -26.17 -3.99 10.69
CA THR A 428 -25.43 -3.36 11.79
C THR A 428 -24.90 -4.39 12.77
N GLY A 429 -23.87 -4.02 13.56
CA GLY A 429 -23.30 -4.86 14.61
C GLY A 429 -22.01 -5.58 14.25
N GLY A 430 -21.39 -6.22 15.24
CA GLY A 430 -20.01 -6.71 15.21
C GLY A 430 -19.60 -7.56 14.02
N ARG A 431 -20.48 -8.47 13.55
CA ARG A 431 -20.21 -9.32 12.38
C ARG A 431 -20.01 -8.47 11.11
N TYR A 432 -20.86 -7.46 10.94
CA TYR A 432 -20.80 -6.59 9.75
C TYR A 432 -19.64 -5.61 9.80
N TYR A 433 -19.14 -5.25 10.99
CA TYR A 433 -17.93 -4.45 11.14
C TYR A 433 -16.73 -5.15 10.52
N VAL A 434 -16.54 -6.43 10.83
CA VAL A 434 -15.44 -7.23 10.27
C VAL A 434 -15.58 -7.41 8.77
N THR A 435 -16.82 -7.60 8.28
CA THR A 435 -17.11 -7.69 6.85
C THR A 435 -16.79 -6.38 6.13
N ALA A 436 -17.25 -5.23 6.64
CA ALA A 436 -16.98 -3.92 6.06
C ALA A 436 -15.47 -3.61 6.02
N LEU A 437 -14.73 -3.93 7.10
CA LEU A 437 -13.27 -3.81 7.12
C LEU A 437 -12.60 -4.71 6.08
N SER A 438 -13.08 -5.92 5.88
CA SER A 438 -12.54 -6.83 4.87
C SER A 438 -12.79 -6.31 3.45
N VAL A 439 -13.96 -5.70 3.18
CA VAL A 439 -14.25 -4.99 1.91
C VAL A 439 -13.25 -3.85 1.72
N GLY A 440 -13.14 -2.97 2.71
CA GLY A 440 -12.22 -1.83 2.68
C GLY A 440 -10.76 -2.25 2.50
N ALA A 441 -10.35 -3.35 3.14
CA ALA A 441 -9.00 -3.89 3.04
C ALA A 441 -8.67 -4.42 1.64
N ILE A 442 -9.55 -5.26 1.08
CA ILE A 442 -9.33 -5.81 -0.27
C ILE A 442 -9.24 -4.68 -1.29
N VAL A 443 -10.14 -3.68 -1.20
CA VAL A 443 -10.13 -2.52 -2.11
C VAL A 443 -8.89 -1.64 -1.89
N CYS A 444 -8.47 -1.42 -0.65
CA CYS A 444 -7.26 -0.66 -0.31
C CYS A 444 -6.00 -1.32 -0.89
N ILE A 445 -5.87 -2.64 -0.72
CA ILE A 445 -4.76 -3.42 -1.28
C ILE A 445 -4.80 -3.39 -2.80
N ALA A 446 -6.00 -3.54 -3.40
CA ALA A 446 -6.17 -3.47 -4.84
C ALA A 446 -5.75 -2.11 -5.41
N ALA A 447 -6.14 -1.02 -4.76
CA ALA A 447 -5.74 0.33 -5.16
C ALA A 447 -4.22 0.55 -5.02
N SER A 448 -3.61 0.08 -3.91
CA SER A 448 -2.17 0.16 -3.70
C SER A 448 -1.40 -0.60 -4.78
N ASN A 449 -1.77 -1.86 -4.99
CA ASN A 449 -1.09 -2.73 -5.93
C ASN A 449 -1.32 -2.31 -7.39
N ALA A 450 -2.49 -1.79 -7.75
CA ALA A 450 -2.74 -1.26 -9.10
C ALA A 450 -1.87 -0.03 -9.39
N GLY A 451 -1.72 0.88 -8.42
CA GLY A 451 -0.81 2.03 -8.53
C GLY A 451 0.62 1.60 -8.79
N THR A 452 1.16 0.71 -7.95
CA THR A 452 2.51 0.17 -8.09
C THR A 452 2.69 -0.61 -9.39
N THR A 453 1.73 -1.47 -9.76
CA THR A 453 1.72 -2.20 -11.03
C THR A 453 1.80 -1.25 -12.23
N SER A 454 1.04 -0.15 -12.22
CA SER A 454 1.07 0.83 -13.31
C SER A 454 2.43 1.50 -13.45
N GLN A 455 3.08 1.80 -12.35
CA GLN A 455 4.43 2.36 -12.30
C GLN A 455 5.48 1.37 -12.83
N ASP A 456 5.43 0.11 -12.40
CA ASP A 456 6.36 -0.93 -12.84
C ASP A 456 6.21 -1.24 -14.33
N LEU A 457 4.98 -1.29 -14.84
CA LEU A 457 4.69 -1.43 -16.26
C LEU A 457 5.16 -0.22 -17.07
N LYS A 458 5.18 0.99 -16.49
CA LYS A 458 5.78 2.17 -17.12
C LYS A 458 7.30 2.04 -17.20
N THR A 459 7.94 1.58 -16.12
CA THR A 459 9.38 1.25 -16.12
C THR A 459 9.70 0.30 -17.27
N GLY A 460 8.96 -0.81 -17.38
CA GLY A 460 9.13 -1.78 -18.45
C GLY A 460 8.87 -1.23 -19.84
N TYR A 461 7.88 -0.38 -20.01
CA TYR A 461 7.60 0.29 -21.28
C TYR A 461 8.80 1.14 -21.76
N LEU A 462 9.44 1.87 -20.84
CA LEU A 462 10.60 2.70 -21.14
C LEU A 462 11.88 1.87 -21.39
N VAL A 463 12.05 0.77 -20.66
CA VAL A 463 13.18 -0.14 -20.80
C VAL A 463 13.02 -1.05 -22.01
N GLY A 464 11.80 -1.36 -22.41
CA GLY A 464 11.47 -2.30 -23.49
C GLY A 464 11.26 -3.72 -23.00
N ALA A 465 10.76 -3.93 -21.78
CA ALA A 465 10.38 -5.22 -21.24
C ALA A 465 9.10 -5.77 -21.87
N THR A 466 8.87 -7.07 -21.74
CA THR A 466 7.65 -7.75 -22.21
C THR A 466 6.56 -7.61 -21.15
N PRO A 467 5.45 -6.87 -21.38
CA PRO A 467 4.44 -6.61 -20.38
C PRO A 467 3.87 -7.88 -19.74
N ARG A 468 3.59 -8.90 -20.53
CA ARG A 468 3.08 -10.20 -20.05
C ARG A 468 4.01 -10.86 -19.04
N LEU A 469 5.33 -10.79 -19.27
CA LEU A 469 6.32 -11.38 -18.33
C LEU A 469 6.40 -10.56 -17.03
N GLN A 470 6.32 -9.22 -17.14
CA GLN A 470 6.21 -8.38 -15.94
C GLN A 470 4.91 -8.66 -15.16
N GLN A 471 3.78 -8.83 -15.83
CA GLN A 471 2.51 -9.17 -15.19
C GLN A 471 2.58 -10.51 -14.44
N TYR A 472 3.27 -11.52 -14.98
CA TYR A 472 3.53 -12.78 -14.26
C TYR A 472 4.48 -12.57 -13.06
N ALA A 473 5.49 -11.74 -13.20
CA ALA A 473 6.40 -11.41 -12.11
C ALA A 473 5.68 -10.67 -10.97
N ILE A 474 4.79 -9.72 -11.30
CA ILE A 474 3.92 -9.02 -10.35
C ILE A 474 3.03 -10.01 -9.59
N LEU A 475 2.39 -10.94 -10.30
CA LEU A 475 1.56 -11.98 -9.68
C LEU A 475 2.37 -12.83 -8.69
N ALA A 476 3.56 -13.27 -9.09
CA ALA A 476 4.44 -14.08 -8.24
C ALA A 476 4.90 -13.31 -6.99
N GLY A 477 5.34 -12.06 -7.14
CA GLY A 477 5.76 -11.20 -6.04
C GLY A 477 4.63 -10.91 -5.05
N ALA A 478 3.47 -10.51 -5.56
CA ALA A 478 2.29 -10.23 -4.76
C ALA A 478 1.81 -11.46 -3.99
N LEU A 479 1.65 -12.61 -4.66
CA LEU A 479 1.20 -13.85 -4.01
C LEU A 479 2.17 -14.31 -2.92
N SER A 480 3.47 -14.30 -3.19
CA SER A 480 4.48 -14.71 -2.21
C SER A 480 4.46 -13.82 -0.97
N SER A 481 4.36 -12.51 -1.15
CA SER A 481 4.29 -11.57 -0.03
C SER A 481 2.98 -11.67 0.75
N ALA A 482 1.84 -11.90 0.08
CA ALA A 482 0.55 -12.10 0.74
C ALA A 482 0.57 -13.28 1.72
N LEU A 483 1.33 -14.34 1.40
CA LEU A 483 1.45 -15.52 2.26
C LEU A 483 2.20 -15.25 3.56
N ILE A 484 3.16 -14.32 3.56
CA ILE A 484 4.01 -14.08 4.74
C ILE A 484 3.59 -12.85 5.55
N LEU A 485 2.99 -11.83 4.91
CA LEU A 485 2.64 -10.58 5.60
C LEU A 485 1.58 -10.78 6.69
N GLY A 486 0.64 -11.72 6.52
CA GLY A 486 -0.32 -12.09 7.55
C GLY A 486 0.35 -12.63 8.81
N PRO A 487 1.15 -13.70 8.73
CA PRO A 487 1.98 -14.19 9.84
C PRO A 487 2.85 -13.13 10.48
N ILE A 488 3.50 -12.26 9.68
CA ILE A 488 4.34 -11.17 10.21
C ILE A 488 3.50 -10.17 11.01
N LEU A 489 2.34 -9.76 10.50
CA LEU A 489 1.43 -8.84 11.21
C LEU A 489 1.05 -9.37 12.60
N LEU A 490 0.68 -10.65 12.66
CA LEU A 490 0.32 -11.29 13.92
C LEU A 490 1.50 -11.42 14.87
N LYS A 491 2.66 -11.84 14.37
CA LYS A 491 3.88 -11.93 15.18
C LYS A 491 4.32 -10.56 15.74
N LEU A 492 4.21 -9.48 14.96
CA LEU A 492 4.47 -8.13 15.45
C LEU A 492 3.49 -7.73 16.55
N ASN A 493 2.21 -8.07 16.40
CA ASN A 493 1.22 -7.84 17.43
C ASN A 493 1.50 -8.66 18.70
N GLU A 494 1.71 -9.97 18.59
CA GLU A 494 1.98 -10.89 19.69
C GLU A 494 3.24 -10.51 20.48
N ALA A 495 4.33 -10.17 19.78
CA ALA A 495 5.60 -9.77 20.40
C ALA A 495 5.46 -8.52 21.29
N SER A 496 4.48 -7.66 20.99
CA SER A 496 4.21 -6.43 21.73
C SER A 496 2.91 -6.47 22.55
N THR A 497 2.20 -7.61 22.59
CA THR A 497 1.02 -7.79 23.44
C THR A 497 1.44 -7.87 24.92
N VAL A 498 0.62 -7.29 25.78
CA VAL A 498 0.78 -7.34 27.23
C VAL A 498 -0.47 -7.97 27.85
N TYR A 499 -0.27 -9.02 28.62
CA TYR A 499 -1.32 -9.63 29.42
C TYR A 499 -1.28 -9.00 30.81
N VAL A 500 -2.21 -8.10 31.06
CA VAL A 500 -2.31 -7.37 32.33
C VAL A 500 -3.14 -8.17 33.33
N PRO A 501 -2.64 -8.50 34.55
CA PRO A 501 -3.43 -9.21 35.51
C PRO A 501 -4.76 -8.49 35.77
N ALA A 502 -5.88 -9.20 35.66
CA ALA A 502 -7.21 -8.60 35.77
C ALA A 502 -7.48 -7.97 37.14
N ALA A 503 -6.83 -8.47 38.18
CA ALA A 503 -6.90 -7.89 39.53
C ALA A 503 -6.43 -6.43 39.59
N GLN A 504 -5.58 -5.98 38.65
CA GLN A 504 -5.09 -4.60 38.62
C GLN A 504 -6.04 -3.65 37.87
N VAL A 505 -6.84 -4.14 36.94
CA VAL A 505 -7.63 -3.30 36.00
C VAL A 505 -9.13 -3.50 36.13
N ALA A 506 -9.58 -4.64 36.67
CA ALA A 506 -10.98 -5.01 36.84
C ALA A 506 -11.16 -5.88 38.10
N PRO A 507 -10.81 -5.37 39.27
CA PRO A 507 -10.84 -6.16 40.52
C PRO A 507 -12.28 -6.62 40.85
N GLY A 508 -12.44 -7.92 41.10
CA GLY A 508 -13.72 -8.51 41.49
C GLY A 508 -14.74 -8.70 40.37
N LEU A 509 -14.41 -8.34 39.14
CA LEU A 509 -15.27 -8.58 37.98
C LEU A 509 -15.26 -10.08 37.63
N THR A 510 -16.45 -10.66 37.49
CA THR A 510 -16.65 -12.07 37.10
C THR A 510 -17.64 -12.16 35.95
N VAL A 511 -17.55 -13.24 35.19
CA VAL A 511 -18.44 -13.52 34.08
C VAL A 511 -18.86 -14.98 34.07
N ASP A 512 -20.03 -15.26 33.54
CA ASP A 512 -20.53 -16.64 33.40
C ASP A 512 -19.72 -17.39 32.31
N ALA A 513 -18.73 -18.17 32.73
CA ALA A 513 -17.84 -18.92 31.85
C ALA A 513 -18.58 -19.97 31.03
N SER A 514 -19.76 -20.43 31.41
CA SER A 514 -20.54 -21.42 30.67
C SER A 514 -21.03 -20.88 29.30
N LYS A 515 -21.17 -19.57 29.18
CA LYS A 515 -21.60 -18.88 27.97
C LYS A 515 -20.45 -18.60 26.98
N LEU A 516 -19.21 -18.82 27.43
CA LEU A 516 -18.02 -18.55 26.62
C LEU A 516 -17.58 -19.81 25.92
N THR A 517 -17.59 -19.77 24.58
CA THR A 517 -17.25 -20.92 23.71
C THR A 517 -15.85 -20.83 23.12
N VAL A 518 -15.28 -19.63 23.06
CA VAL A 518 -13.96 -19.39 22.48
C VAL A 518 -12.90 -19.54 23.56
N THR A 519 -11.80 -20.23 23.24
CA THR A 519 -10.63 -20.38 24.11
C THR A 519 -9.42 -19.67 23.53
N GLY A 520 -8.45 -19.31 24.38
CA GLY A 520 -7.20 -18.68 23.99
C GLY A 520 -6.11 -18.95 25.01
N GLU A 521 -4.88 -18.76 24.60
CA GLU A 521 -3.68 -18.96 25.38
C GLU A 521 -2.81 -17.68 25.32
N LEU A 522 -1.88 -17.54 26.25
CA LEU A 522 -0.89 -16.47 26.18
C LEU A 522 0.06 -16.73 25.03
N HIS A 523 0.41 -15.66 24.32
CA HIS A 523 1.41 -15.67 23.23
C HIS A 523 2.54 -14.69 23.51
N GLY A 524 3.66 -14.87 22.83
CA GLY A 524 4.82 -14.02 22.98
C GLY A 524 5.57 -14.27 24.30
N PRO A 525 6.36 -13.30 24.81
CA PRO A 525 7.26 -13.51 25.94
C PRO A 525 6.59 -13.89 27.27
N GLN A 526 5.29 -13.57 27.45
CA GLN A 526 4.58 -13.96 28.68
C GLN A 526 4.03 -15.39 28.62
N ALA A 527 4.01 -16.03 27.45
CA ALA A 527 3.59 -17.43 27.32
C ALA A 527 4.51 -18.39 28.09
N ASP A 528 5.80 -18.03 28.25
CA ASP A 528 6.75 -18.88 28.99
C ASP A 528 6.44 -18.97 30.49
N THR A 529 5.62 -18.06 31.02
CA THR A 529 5.27 -18.01 32.44
C THR A 529 3.91 -18.62 32.76
N ASP A 530 3.06 -18.79 31.76
CA ASP A 530 1.69 -19.31 31.95
C ASP A 530 1.22 -20.05 30.68
N HIS A 531 1.06 -21.36 30.78
CA HIS A 531 0.65 -22.25 29.70
C HIS A 531 -0.81 -22.69 29.81
N ASN A 532 -1.62 -22.02 30.63
CA ASN A 532 -3.03 -22.35 30.78
C ASN A 532 -3.86 -21.90 29.60
N THR A 533 -4.87 -22.67 29.27
CA THR A 533 -5.92 -22.29 28.32
C THR A 533 -7.04 -21.57 29.07
N TYR A 534 -7.46 -20.44 28.55
CA TYR A 534 -8.49 -19.60 29.13
C TYR A 534 -9.70 -19.48 28.21
N LYS A 535 -10.88 -19.23 28.79
CA LYS A 535 -12.04 -18.77 28.02
C LYS A 535 -11.85 -17.32 27.61
N VAL A 536 -12.36 -16.93 26.43
CA VAL A 536 -12.25 -15.58 25.91
C VAL A 536 -13.56 -14.84 26.09
N TRP A 537 -13.52 -13.72 26.80
CA TRP A 537 -14.63 -12.80 26.95
C TRP A 537 -14.32 -11.44 26.32
N GLN A 538 -15.22 -10.99 25.44
CA GLN A 538 -15.14 -9.68 24.81
C GLN A 538 -16.05 -8.71 25.57
N LYS A 539 -15.46 -7.86 26.40
CA LYS A 539 -16.16 -6.81 27.17
C LYS A 539 -16.31 -5.56 26.28
N THR A 540 -17.55 -5.14 26.08
CA THR A 540 -17.88 -3.99 25.20
C THR A 540 -18.16 -2.70 25.97
N ASP A 541 -18.51 -2.79 27.25
CA ASP A 541 -18.76 -1.65 28.14
C ASP A 541 -17.54 -1.37 29.04
N THR A 542 -17.59 -0.26 29.78
CA THR A 542 -16.54 0.15 30.74
C THR A 542 -16.93 -0.04 32.20
N VAL A 543 -18.04 -0.71 32.49
CA VAL A 543 -18.53 -0.92 33.86
C VAL A 543 -17.67 -1.98 34.56
N GLY A 544 -17.07 -1.63 35.70
CA GLY A 544 -16.22 -2.53 36.50
C GLY A 544 -14.81 -2.79 35.92
N GLY A 545 -14.47 -2.21 34.76
CA GLY A 545 -13.15 -2.32 34.14
C GLY A 545 -13.13 -1.92 32.68
N PRO A 546 -11.95 -1.77 32.06
CA PRO A 546 -11.81 -1.36 30.67
C PRO A 546 -12.56 -2.28 29.70
N ALA A 547 -13.10 -1.72 28.63
CA ALA A 547 -13.56 -2.51 27.49
C ALA A 547 -12.35 -3.18 26.78
N GLY A 548 -12.51 -4.42 26.38
CA GLY A 548 -11.44 -5.18 25.73
C GLY A 548 -11.61 -6.68 25.80
N LYS A 549 -10.61 -7.40 25.35
CA LYS A 549 -10.54 -8.86 25.38
C LYS A 549 -9.99 -9.32 26.73
N TYR A 550 -10.72 -10.18 27.42
CA TYR A 550 -10.28 -10.78 28.68
C TYR A 550 -10.11 -12.28 28.56
N PHE A 551 -9.10 -12.78 29.24
CA PHE A 551 -8.94 -14.20 29.53
C PHE A 551 -9.61 -14.53 30.85
N VAL A 552 -10.47 -15.55 30.83
CA VAL A 552 -11.34 -15.95 31.93
C VAL A 552 -11.03 -17.40 32.33
N LYS A 553 -10.90 -17.64 33.61
CA LYS A 553 -10.74 -19.00 34.15
C LYS A 553 -12.06 -19.77 34.09
N GLU A 554 -12.01 -21.07 34.29
CA GLU A 554 -13.20 -21.92 34.25
C GLU A 554 -14.23 -21.58 35.37
N ASP A 555 -13.77 -20.99 36.48
CA ASP A 555 -14.60 -20.52 37.59
C ASP A 555 -15.28 -19.16 37.33
N GLY A 556 -15.08 -18.57 36.15
CA GLY A 556 -15.63 -17.27 35.78
C GLY A 556 -14.84 -16.05 36.29
N GLN A 557 -13.71 -16.24 36.97
CA GLN A 557 -12.83 -15.15 37.38
C GLN A 557 -11.98 -14.69 36.18
N LEU A 558 -11.78 -13.38 36.07
CA LEU A 558 -10.89 -12.83 35.04
C LEU A 558 -9.43 -13.05 35.42
N ALA A 559 -8.63 -13.63 34.49
CA ALA A 559 -7.21 -13.83 34.68
C ALA A 559 -6.41 -12.63 34.16
N TYR A 560 -6.63 -12.26 32.91
CA TYR A 560 -5.88 -11.19 32.24
C TYR A 560 -6.78 -10.33 31.36
N LEU A 561 -6.43 -9.04 31.28
CA LEU A 561 -6.80 -8.17 30.16
C LEU A 561 -5.74 -8.35 29.07
N VAL A 562 -6.15 -8.68 27.87
CA VAL A 562 -5.27 -8.80 26.70
C VAL A 562 -5.13 -7.43 26.06
N ASP A 563 -4.00 -6.75 26.30
CA ASP A 563 -3.69 -5.45 25.72
C ASP A 563 -2.83 -5.66 24.46
N PRO A 564 -3.38 -5.46 23.25
CA PRO A 564 -2.70 -5.82 22.01
C PRO A 564 -1.41 -5.02 21.82
N GLY A 565 -0.49 -5.54 20.99
CA GLY A 565 0.71 -4.84 20.59
C GLY A 565 0.41 -3.62 19.71
N ILE A 566 -0.67 -3.71 18.92
CA ILE A 566 -1.14 -2.66 18.03
C ILE A 566 -2.19 -1.82 18.73
N ASN A 567 -1.92 -0.53 18.90
CA ASN A 567 -2.76 0.45 19.59
C ASN A 567 -3.12 0.06 21.06
N GLY A 568 -2.28 -0.74 21.72
CA GLY A 568 -2.44 -1.05 23.13
C GLY A 568 -1.97 0.11 24.02
N HIS A 569 -2.39 0.06 25.31
CA HIS A 569 -2.18 1.13 26.27
C HIS A 569 -1.05 0.85 27.27
N TYR A 570 -0.74 -0.42 27.51
CA TYR A 570 0.22 -0.82 28.54
C TYR A 570 1.61 -1.06 27.94
N SER A 571 2.54 -0.16 28.22
CA SER A 571 3.93 -0.22 27.72
C SER A 571 4.88 -1.04 28.59
N LYS A 572 4.39 -1.64 29.70
CA LYS A 572 5.19 -2.48 30.60
C LYS A 572 4.47 -3.78 30.90
N ARG A 573 5.22 -4.89 30.91
CA ARG A 573 4.72 -6.19 31.36
C ARG A 573 4.74 -6.29 32.88
N PRO A 574 4.06 -7.28 33.47
CA PRO A 574 4.09 -7.51 34.91
C PRO A 574 5.48 -7.73 35.52
N ASP A 575 6.45 -8.23 34.72
CA ASP A 575 7.84 -8.39 35.10
C ASP A 575 8.67 -7.09 35.06
N GLY A 576 8.04 -5.95 34.68
CA GLY A 576 8.68 -4.64 34.57
C GLY A 576 9.35 -4.39 33.23
N SER A 577 9.42 -5.36 32.32
CA SER A 577 10.03 -5.18 30.99
C SER A 577 9.22 -4.20 30.13
N GLU A 578 9.90 -3.31 29.45
CA GLU A 578 9.28 -2.33 28.56
C GLU A 578 8.89 -2.96 27.23
N VAL A 579 7.70 -2.60 26.74
CA VAL A 579 7.14 -3.04 25.48
C VAL A 579 6.87 -1.85 24.57
N LYS A 580 7.39 -1.91 23.36
CA LYS A 580 7.14 -0.89 22.36
C LYS A 580 5.85 -1.20 21.61
N LYS A 581 4.85 -0.35 21.78
CA LYS A 581 3.57 -0.45 21.06
C LYS A 581 3.67 0.12 19.64
N TYR A 582 2.75 -0.31 18.79
CA TYR A 582 2.53 0.24 17.47
C TYR A 582 1.29 1.14 17.49
N ASP A 583 1.46 2.41 17.16
CA ASP A 583 0.38 3.41 17.20
C ASP A 583 -0.68 3.18 16.13
N ALA A 584 -0.31 2.55 15.01
CA ALA A 584 -1.16 2.20 13.86
C ALA A 584 -2.19 3.30 13.49
N PRO A 585 -1.76 4.56 13.27
CA PRO A 585 -2.65 5.72 13.23
C PRO A 585 -3.71 5.62 12.14
N LYS A 586 -3.41 4.97 11.03
CA LYS A 586 -4.36 4.75 9.94
C LYS A 586 -5.43 3.72 10.28
N ALA A 587 -5.05 2.64 10.97
CA ALA A 587 -6.00 1.62 11.40
C ALA A 587 -6.93 2.13 12.50
N VAL A 588 -6.43 2.99 13.39
CA VAL A 588 -7.26 3.71 14.37
C VAL A 588 -8.35 4.51 13.68
N LEU A 589 -7.98 5.29 12.64
CA LEU A 589 -8.95 6.03 11.85
C LEU A 589 -10.02 5.11 11.22
N MET A 590 -9.62 3.96 10.64
CA MET A 590 -10.56 2.99 10.06
C MET A 590 -11.51 2.44 11.11
N SER A 591 -11.03 2.18 12.33
CA SER A 591 -11.87 1.69 13.43
C SER A 591 -12.93 2.70 13.86
N TYR A 592 -12.62 4.00 13.85
CA TYR A 592 -13.61 5.05 14.16
C TYR A 592 -14.71 5.17 13.11
N ILE A 593 -14.36 5.04 11.82
CA ILE A 593 -15.37 5.04 10.75
C ILE A 593 -16.37 3.92 10.96
N ILE A 594 -15.89 2.73 11.29
CA ILE A 594 -16.72 1.55 11.52
C ILE A 594 -17.62 1.72 12.77
N LYS A 595 -17.13 2.33 13.84
CA LYS A 595 -17.92 2.59 15.06
C LYS A 595 -19.07 3.57 14.82
N GLY A 596 -19.03 4.34 13.75
CA GLY A 596 -20.09 5.28 13.37
C GLY A 596 -21.31 4.63 12.73
N ILE A 597 -21.29 3.31 12.51
CA ILE A 597 -22.41 2.51 12.00
C ILE A 597 -23.07 1.78 13.17
#